data_6f5a8ae9a3f61a55ef43e6d3901c7936
#
_entry.id   6f5a8ae9a3f61a55ef43e6d3901c7936
#
_cell.length_a   1.000
_cell.length_b   1.000
_cell.length_c   1.000
_cell.angle_alpha   90.00
_cell.angle_beta   90.00
_cell.angle_gamma   90.00
#
_symmetry.space_group_name_H-M   'P 1'
#
loop_
_entity.id
_entity.type
_entity.pdbx_description
1 polymer ?
#
loop_
_entity_poly.entity_id
_entity_poly.type
_entity_poly.pdbx_seq_one_letter_code
_entity_poly.pdbx_strand_id
1 'polypeptide(L)'
;MRFFVAAATAVLLAGLMAAPVAAASSFTCTGSPGSPEAIPAGTYQSLTMPAGSFCGVVSPGAVTVQRPLTLGAGAGLIVVDGALKVRGPLTVGPGAAFGADFAAETAPVEIDGPVTVQKDGAFILGTEIPYGPVFASIGGSVTGIDASAVIIQNVRIGGPVRVIGGGADNALVDAVAGGPGNNYTDFEDDVIGGPLVEMGYQGIWGGVIRSVIKGPFVFAHNVQSSVDEWDIGSNAIGGPAYCADNVPAPNLGPSNGYLSNVAGPTRGNQAATCTGVPSGITGPTV
;
A
#
# COMPACT_ATOMS: atom_id res chain seq x y z
N MET A 1 -45.31 54.87 -46.16
CA MET A 1 -45.83 53.90 -45.18
C MET A 1 -44.76 52.85 -44.92
N ARG A 2 -44.10 52.89 -43.82
CA ARG A 2 -43.11 51.91 -43.40
C ARG A 2 -43.66 51.19 -42.16
N PHE A 3 -43.90 49.90 -42.30
CA PHE A 3 -44.34 49.07 -41.17
C PHE A 3 -43.11 48.51 -40.44
N PHE A 4 -43.00 48.82 -39.14
CA PHE A 4 -42.05 48.21 -38.24
C PHE A 4 -42.68 46.93 -37.65
N VAL A 5 -42.05 45.80 -37.93
CA VAL A 5 -42.39 44.55 -37.27
C VAL A 5 -41.47 44.43 -36.06
N ALA A 6 -42.01 44.49 -34.86
CA ALA A 6 -41.31 44.21 -33.61
C ALA A 6 -41.29 42.68 -33.37
N ALA A 7 -40.11 42.11 -33.44
CA ALA A 7 -39.89 40.72 -33.05
C ALA A 7 -39.64 40.63 -31.54
N ALA A 8 -40.58 40.03 -30.82
CA ALA A 8 -40.42 39.73 -29.39
C ALA A 8 -39.60 38.46 -29.22
N THR A 9 -38.38 38.60 -28.71
CA THR A 9 -37.49 37.47 -28.40
C THR A 9 -37.85 36.97 -26.98
N ALA A 10 -38.56 35.88 -26.88
CA ALA A 10 -38.81 35.18 -25.59
C ALA A 10 -37.53 34.42 -25.19
N VAL A 11 -36.83 34.89 -24.15
CA VAL A 11 -35.73 34.18 -23.51
C VAL A 11 -36.32 33.12 -22.60
N LEU A 12 -36.25 31.85 -23.02
CA LEU A 12 -36.53 30.71 -22.14
C LEU A 12 -35.34 30.54 -21.19
N LEU A 13 -35.47 30.98 -19.93
CA LEU A 13 -34.62 30.55 -18.82
C LEU A 13 -34.98 29.10 -18.51
N ALA A 14 -34.26 28.16 -19.10
CA ALA A 14 -34.25 26.78 -18.64
C ALA A 14 -33.50 26.74 -17.31
N GLY A 15 -34.25 26.75 -16.20
CA GLY A 15 -33.70 26.53 -14.87
C GLY A 15 -33.02 25.14 -14.83
N LEU A 16 -31.71 25.11 -14.82
CA LEU A 16 -30.93 23.93 -14.45
C LEU A 16 -31.26 23.61 -12.99
N MET A 17 -32.27 22.78 -12.79
CA MET A 17 -32.47 22.11 -11.52
C MET A 17 -31.26 21.18 -11.31
N ALA A 18 -30.29 21.63 -10.49
CA ALA A 18 -29.25 20.73 -10.00
C ALA A 18 -29.97 19.56 -9.30
N ALA A 19 -29.81 18.36 -9.84
CA ALA A 19 -30.32 17.17 -9.19
C ALA A 19 -29.75 17.14 -7.75
N PRO A 20 -30.58 16.86 -6.74
CA PRO A 20 -30.09 16.76 -5.38
C PRO A 20 -28.97 15.73 -5.36
N VAL A 21 -27.75 16.14 -4.97
CA VAL A 21 -26.67 15.21 -4.72
C VAL A 21 -27.17 14.29 -3.62
N ALA A 22 -27.41 13.01 -3.95
CA ALA A 22 -27.82 12.05 -2.96
C ALA A 22 -26.83 12.10 -1.80
N ALA A 23 -27.31 12.34 -0.58
CA ALA A 23 -26.46 12.40 0.59
C ALA A 23 -25.72 11.06 0.67
N ALA A 24 -24.38 11.12 0.68
CA ALA A 24 -23.56 9.92 0.75
C ALA A 24 -23.93 9.16 2.04
N SER A 25 -24.30 7.88 1.90
CA SER A 25 -24.70 7.02 3.00
C SER A 25 -23.49 6.63 3.86
N SER A 26 -23.74 6.18 5.09
CA SER A 26 -22.73 5.49 5.90
C SER A 26 -22.95 3.98 5.76
N PHE A 27 -21.87 3.21 5.79
CA PHE A 27 -21.90 1.76 5.80
C PHE A 27 -21.17 1.25 7.04
N THR A 28 -21.75 0.26 7.71
CA THR A 28 -21.12 -0.42 8.85
C THR A 28 -20.99 -1.89 8.50
N CYS A 29 -19.76 -2.39 8.52
CA CYS A 29 -19.45 -3.79 8.29
C CYS A 29 -19.97 -4.66 9.44
N THR A 30 -20.75 -5.69 9.13
CA THR A 30 -21.29 -6.67 10.10
C THR A 30 -20.83 -8.09 9.81
N GLY A 31 -20.09 -8.31 8.72
CA GLY A 31 -19.53 -9.61 8.35
C GLY A 31 -18.46 -10.09 9.33
N SER A 32 -18.05 -11.34 9.18
CA SER A 32 -17.00 -12.00 9.99
C SER A 32 -16.03 -12.75 9.06
N PRO A 33 -14.84 -13.16 9.52
CA PRO A 33 -13.89 -13.92 8.68
C PRO A 33 -14.48 -15.18 8.05
N GLY A 34 -15.39 -15.87 8.73
CA GLY A 34 -16.09 -17.04 8.20
C GLY A 34 -17.29 -16.74 7.29
N SER A 35 -17.74 -15.47 7.23
CA SER A 35 -18.85 -14.99 6.43
C SER A 35 -18.65 -13.52 6.11
N PRO A 36 -17.75 -13.19 5.18
CA PRO A 36 -17.48 -11.80 4.79
C PRO A 36 -18.72 -11.11 4.23
N GLU A 37 -18.92 -9.84 4.58
CA GLU A 37 -19.99 -9.03 4.02
C GLU A 37 -19.47 -8.22 2.82
N ALA A 38 -20.21 -8.24 1.71
CA ALA A 38 -19.87 -7.43 0.55
C ALA A 38 -20.22 -5.95 0.78
N ILE A 39 -19.29 -5.06 0.51
CA ILE A 39 -19.53 -3.62 0.48
C ILE A 39 -20.04 -3.26 -0.91
N PRO A 40 -21.30 -2.80 -1.04
CA PRO A 40 -21.84 -2.41 -2.33
C PRO A 40 -21.07 -1.24 -2.96
N ALA A 41 -20.99 -1.21 -4.27
CA ALA A 41 -20.42 -0.06 -4.98
C ALA A 41 -21.18 1.22 -4.63
N GLY A 42 -20.46 2.31 -4.40
CA GLY A 42 -21.08 3.58 -4.02
C GLY A 42 -20.12 4.56 -3.36
N THR A 43 -20.67 5.74 -3.05
CA THR A 43 -19.95 6.77 -2.30
C THR A 43 -20.51 6.84 -0.88
N TYR A 44 -19.65 6.64 0.10
CA TYR A 44 -19.99 6.63 1.51
C TYR A 44 -19.35 7.83 2.23
N GLN A 45 -20.11 8.49 3.10
CA GLN A 45 -19.54 9.50 4.02
C GLN A 45 -18.54 8.85 4.96
N SER A 46 -18.88 7.66 5.47
CA SER A 46 -18.01 6.86 6.33
C SER A 46 -18.22 5.37 6.08
N LEU A 47 -17.15 4.63 6.17
CA LEU A 47 -17.13 3.19 6.26
C LEU A 47 -16.63 2.84 7.66
N THR A 48 -17.48 2.16 8.43
CA THR A 48 -17.14 1.72 9.79
C THR A 48 -16.82 0.24 9.77
N MET A 49 -15.64 -0.09 10.26
CA MET A 49 -15.14 -1.46 10.39
C MET A 49 -14.97 -1.77 11.89
N PRO A 50 -16.00 -2.28 12.58
CA PRO A 50 -15.91 -2.62 14.01
C PRO A 50 -14.86 -3.69 14.28
N ALA A 51 -14.46 -3.81 15.54
CA ALA A 51 -13.53 -4.87 15.93
C ALA A 51 -14.07 -6.26 15.56
N GLY A 52 -13.21 -7.09 14.97
CA GLY A 52 -13.54 -8.45 14.51
C GLY A 52 -14.46 -8.55 13.29
N SER A 53 -14.89 -7.42 12.70
CA SER A 53 -15.68 -7.46 11.47
C SER A 53 -14.82 -7.84 10.25
N PHE A 54 -15.45 -8.41 9.20
CA PHE A 54 -14.74 -8.73 7.97
C PHE A 54 -15.63 -8.43 6.76
N CYS A 55 -15.16 -7.50 5.91
CA CYS A 55 -15.89 -7.10 4.73
C CYS A 55 -14.99 -7.07 3.48
N GLY A 56 -15.61 -7.05 2.31
CA GLY A 56 -14.89 -7.03 1.06
C GLY A 56 -15.53 -6.14 -0.01
N VAL A 57 -14.71 -5.51 -0.81
CA VAL A 57 -15.08 -4.93 -2.11
C VAL A 57 -14.86 -6.05 -3.12
N VAL A 58 -15.92 -6.86 -3.32
CA VAL A 58 -15.86 -8.13 -4.07
C VAL A 58 -16.75 -8.14 -5.32
N SER A 59 -17.26 -6.98 -5.70
CA SER A 59 -18.11 -6.85 -6.89
C SER A 59 -17.56 -5.76 -7.79
N PRO A 60 -17.71 -5.89 -9.11
CA PRO A 60 -17.34 -4.84 -10.04
C PRO A 60 -17.98 -3.51 -9.65
N GLY A 61 -17.21 -2.45 -9.61
CA GLY A 61 -17.62 -1.10 -9.27
C GLY A 61 -16.67 -0.42 -8.30
N ALA A 62 -16.96 0.83 -7.99
CA ALA A 62 -16.12 1.65 -7.13
C ALA A 62 -16.76 1.90 -5.77
N VAL A 63 -16.00 1.68 -4.72
CA VAL A 63 -16.31 2.12 -3.35
C VAL A 63 -15.47 3.36 -3.05
N THR A 64 -16.12 4.50 -2.76
CA THR A 64 -15.44 5.72 -2.35
C THR A 64 -15.82 6.06 -0.92
N VAL A 65 -14.84 6.21 -0.05
CA VAL A 65 -15.00 6.61 1.35
C VAL A 65 -14.51 8.06 1.49
N GLN A 66 -15.40 8.98 1.87
CA GLN A 66 -15.13 10.43 1.91
C GLN A 66 -14.35 10.89 3.16
N ARG A 67 -14.21 10.04 4.16
CA ARG A 67 -13.55 10.33 5.44
C ARG A 67 -12.44 9.32 5.71
N PRO A 68 -11.61 9.56 6.74
CA PRO A 68 -10.65 8.55 7.21
C PRO A 68 -11.31 7.19 7.41
N LEU A 69 -10.60 6.14 7.03
CA LEU A 69 -11.02 4.76 7.25
C LEU A 69 -10.18 4.15 8.37
N THR A 70 -10.86 3.58 9.36
CA THR A 70 -10.19 2.85 10.44
C THR A 70 -10.75 1.44 10.53
N LEU A 71 -9.88 0.46 10.43
CA LEU A 71 -10.19 -0.93 10.74
C LEU A 71 -10.03 -1.13 12.24
N GLY A 72 -11.10 -1.54 12.92
CA GLY A 72 -11.06 -1.87 14.35
C GLY A 72 -10.14 -3.06 14.64
N ALA A 73 -9.85 -3.30 15.91
CA ALA A 73 -8.98 -4.40 16.30
C ALA A 73 -9.48 -5.75 15.74
N GLY A 74 -8.61 -6.51 15.08
CA GLY A 74 -8.95 -7.78 14.46
C GLY A 74 -9.97 -7.70 13.32
N ALA A 75 -10.22 -6.51 12.77
CA ALA A 75 -11.09 -6.36 11.59
C ALA A 75 -10.33 -6.66 10.29
N GLY A 76 -11.03 -7.18 9.28
CA GLY A 76 -10.48 -7.44 7.96
C GLY A 76 -11.22 -6.67 6.86
N LEU A 77 -10.48 -6.10 5.92
CA LEU A 77 -11.00 -5.52 4.69
C LEU A 77 -10.22 -6.05 3.50
N ILE A 78 -10.93 -6.68 2.56
CA ILE A 78 -10.33 -7.14 1.31
C ILE A 78 -10.90 -6.37 0.11
N VAL A 79 -10.07 -6.15 -0.91
CA VAL A 79 -10.47 -5.59 -2.20
C VAL A 79 -10.04 -6.57 -3.29
N VAL A 80 -11.00 -7.26 -3.92
CA VAL A 80 -10.72 -8.35 -4.88
C VAL A 80 -11.11 -7.97 -6.31
N ASP A 81 -12.33 -7.51 -6.54
CA ASP A 81 -12.86 -7.25 -7.89
C ASP A 81 -13.36 -5.81 -8.10
N GLY A 82 -13.14 -4.93 -7.14
CA GLY A 82 -13.66 -3.56 -7.17
C GLY A 82 -12.60 -2.50 -6.90
N ALA A 83 -12.87 -1.27 -7.30
CA ALA A 83 -12.04 -0.14 -6.96
C ALA A 83 -12.33 0.38 -5.54
N LEU A 84 -11.28 0.74 -4.79
CA LEU A 84 -11.43 1.41 -3.50
C LEU A 84 -10.72 2.77 -3.52
N LYS A 85 -11.45 3.83 -3.15
CA LYS A 85 -10.88 5.15 -2.90
C LYS A 85 -11.17 5.62 -1.49
N VAL A 86 -10.13 5.91 -0.72
CA VAL A 86 -10.23 6.50 0.63
C VAL A 86 -9.74 7.95 0.56
N ARG A 87 -10.64 8.92 0.80
CA ARG A 87 -10.37 10.36 0.74
C ARG A 87 -9.66 10.90 1.98
N GLY A 88 -8.87 10.08 2.64
CA GLY A 88 -8.15 10.47 3.85
C GLY A 88 -7.21 9.39 4.33
N PRO A 89 -6.76 9.45 5.59
CA PRO A 89 -5.94 8.42 6.19
C PRO A 89 -6.63 7.07 6.26
N LEU A 90 -5.82 6.00 6.14
CA LEU A 90 -6.20 4.64 6.49
C LEU A 90 -5.46 4.22 7.76
N THR A 91 -6.20 3.73 8.76
CA THR A 91 -5.61 3.11 9.94
C THR A 91 -5.99 1.64 10.01
N VAL A 92 -5.01 0.77 10.02
CA VAL A 92 -5.15 -0.65 10.29
C VAL A 92 -4.89 -0.86 11.78
N GLY A 93 -5.94 -1.19 12.52
CA GLY A 93 -5.90 -1.35 13.97
C GLY A 93 -5.12 -2.59 14.43
N PRO A 94 -5.00 -2.81 15.74
CA PRO A 94 -4.25 -3.94 16.29
C PRO A 94 -4.82 -5.28 15.81
N GLY A 95 -3.98 -6.15 15.27
CA GLY A 95 -4.37 -7.45 14.73
C GLY A 95 -5.36 -7.39 13.58
N ALA A 96 -5.64 -6.21 13.01
CA ALA A 96 -6.49 -6.04 11.83
C ALA A 96 -5.71 -6.33 10.53
N ALA A 97 -6.41 -6.58 9.44
CA ALA A 97 -5.78 -6.79 8.14
C ALA A 97 -6.49 -6.01 7.03
N PHE A 98 -5.71 -5.34 6.20
CA PHE A 98 -6.11 -4.79 4.93
C PHE A 98 -5.39 -5.55 3.81
N GLY A 99 -6.15 -6.09 2.87
CA GLY A 99 -5.61 -6.74 1.69
C GLY A 99 -6.29 -6.19 0.43
N ALA A 100 -5.50 -5.60 -0.43
CA ALA A 100 -5.97 -5.21 -1.76
C ALA A 100 -5.00 -5.80 -2.77
N ASP A 101 -5.43 -6.86 -3.41
CA ASP A 101 -4.62 -7.86 -3.87
C ASP A 101 -4.58 -8.09 -5.29
N PHE A 102 -3.66 -8.75 -5.52
CA PHE A 102 -3.05 -9.92 -6.17
C PHE A 102 -3.83 -10.44 -7.40
N ALA A 103 -5.12 -10.28 -7.48
CA ALA A 103 -5.92 -10.73 -8.61
C ALA A 103 -6.57 -9.57 -9.38
N ALA A 104 -6.62 -8.39 -8.81
CA ALA A 104 -7.32 -7.27 -9.42
C ALA A 104 -6.42 -6.53 -10.42
N GLU A 105 -6.03 -7.17 -11.48
CA GLU A 105 -5.37 -6.54 -12.63
C GLU A 105 -6.12 -5.31 -13.18
N THR A 106 -7.27 -4.95 -12.61
CA THR A 106 -8.17 -3.93 -13.17
C THR A 106 -8.73 -2.93 -12.18
N ALA A 107 -8.53 -3.09 -10.88
CA ALA A 107 -9.21 -2.24 -9.89
C ALA A 107 -8.22 -1.35 -9.13
N PRO A 108 -8.24 -0.03 -9.35
CA PRO A 108 -7.35 0.89 -8.64
C PRO A 108 -7.71 0.99 -7.16
N VAL A 109 -6.68 1.00 -6.30
CA VAL A 109 -6.81 1.39 -4.90
C VAL A 109 -6.09 2.71 -4.70
N GLU A 110 -6.84 3.72 -4.27
CA GLU A 110 -6.31 5.05 -3.97
C GLU A 110 -6.56 5.40 -2.51
N ILE A 111 -5.50 5.75 -1.79
CA ILE A 111 -5.58 6.27 -0.43
C ILE A 111 -4.98 7.68 -0.46
N ASP A 112 -5.81 8.72 -0.36
CA ASP A 112 -5.34 10.11 -0.50
C ASP A 112 -4.45 10.57 0.68
N GLY A 113 -4.58 9.93 1.86
CA GLY A 113 -3.82 10.25 3.07
C GLY A 113 -2.72 9.25 3.42
N PRO A 114 -2.14 9.39 4.62
CA PRO A 114 -1.20 8.41 5.15
C PRO A 114 -1.87 7.10 5.55
N VAL A 115 -1.08 6.03 5.57
CA VAL A 115 -1.44 4.72 6.11
C VAL A 115 -0.69 4.49 7.42
N THR A 116 -1.42 4.04 8.44
CA THR A 116 -0.83 3.62 9.73
C THR A 116 -1.23 2.18 10.01
N VAL A 117 -0.25 1.33 10.25
CA VAL A 117 -0.43 -0.08 10.63
C VAL A 117 0.02 -0.23 12.08
N GLN A 118 -0.91 -0.61 12.93
CA GLN A 118 -0.66 -0.76 14.35
C GLN A 118 -0.18 -2.19 14.70
N LYS A 119 0.15 -2.40 15.96
CA LYS A 119 0.69 -3.65 16.46
C LYS A 119 -0.10 -4.88 15.96
N ASP A 120 0.64 -5.86 15.46
CA ASP A 120 0.14 -7.12 14.90
C ASP A 120 -0.85 -6.92 13.72
N GLY A 121 -1.01 -5.68 13.23
CA GLY A 121 -1.81 -5.39 12.04
C GLY A 121 -1.06 -5.73 10.75
N ALA A 122 -1.79 -5.92 9.64
CA ALA A 122 -1.22 -6.21 8.34
C ALA A 122 -1.78 -5.30 7.26
N PHE A 123 -0.91 -4.85 6.37
CA PHE A 123 -1.25 -4.04 5.21
C PHE A 123 -0.61 -4.63 3.96
N ILE A 124 -1.44 -5.08 3.04
CA ILE A 124 -1.03 -5.71 1.78
C ILE A 124 -1.67 -4.95 0.65
N LEU A 125 -0.86 -4.40 -0.25
CA LEU A 125 -1.34 -3.59 -1.37
C LEU A 125 -0.51 -3.82 -2.62
N GLY A 126 -1.18 -4.17 -3.70
CA GLY A 126 -0.61 -4.26 -5.02
C GLY A 126 -0.14 -5.66 -5.41
N THR A 127 0.54 -5.76 -6.53
CA THR A 127 1.05 -7.01 -7.10
C THR A 127 2.35 -6.77 -7.85
N GLU A 128 3.22 -7.76 -7.88
CA GLU A 128 4.51 -7.70 -8.58
C GLU A 128 4.37 -7.46 -10.09
N ILE A 129 5.33 -6.74 -10.66
CA ILE A 129 5.56 -6.76 -12.11
C ILE A 129 6.25 -8.10 -12.47
N PRO A 130 5.82 -8.88 -13.50
CA PRO A 130 5.00 -8.43 -14.63
C PRO A 130 3.49 -8.69 -14.50
N TYR A 131 2.98 -8.96 -13.32
CA TYR A 131 1.60 -9.41 -13.14
C TYR A 131 0.54 -8.32 -13.27
N GLY A 132 0.92 -7.04 -13.33
CA GLY A 132 -0.04 -5.98 -13.59
C GLY A 132 0.58 -4.57 -13.67
N PRO A 133 -0.12 -3.60 -14.27
CA PRO A 133 0.27 -2.20 -14.22
C PRO A 133 -0.01 -1.58 -12.85
N VAL A 134 0.68 -0.45 -12.53
CA VAL A 134 0.47 0.31 -11.28
C VAL A 134 -0.93 0.90 -11.24
N PHE A 135 -1.79 0.35 -10.41
CA PHE A 135 -3.13 0.89 -10.18
C PHE A 135 -3.33 1.40 -8.76
N ALA A 136 -2.35 1.23 -7.89
CA ALA A 136 -2.46 1.62 -6.49
C ALA A 136 -1.63 2.86 -6.17
N SER A 137 -2.16 3.71 -5.30
CA SER A 137 -1.45 4.88 -4.81
C SER A 137 -1.79 5.22 -3.37
N ILE A 138 -0.77 5.72 -2.65
CA ILE A 138 -0.88 6.28 -1.31
C ILE A 138 -0.37 7.71 -1.36
N GLY A 139 -1.22 8.71 -1.11
CA GLY A 139 -0.84 10.12 -1.18
C GLY A 139 0.09 10.59 -0.07
N GLY A 140 0.05 9.91 1.09
CA GLY A 140 0.87 10.22 2.27
C GLY A 140 1.99 9.23 2.54
N SER A 141 2.39 9.15 3.81
CA SER A 141 3.36 8.18 4.33
C SER A 141 2.73 6.83 4.64
N VAL A 142 3.56 5.79 4.73
CA VAL A 142 3.19 4.51 5.35
C VAL A 142 4.01 4.33 6.63
N THR A 143 3.34 3.99 7.73
CA THR A 143 3.98 3.75 9.02
C THR A 143 3.45 2.47 9.64
N GLY A 144 4.31 1.47 9.82
CA GLY A 144 4.06 0.25 10.58
C GLY A 144 4.84 0.27 11.89
N ILE A 145 4.14 0.08 13.02
CA ILE A 145 4.77 -0.06 14.33
C ILE A 145 4.34 -1.40 14.91
N ASP A 146 5.31 -2.27 15.14
CA ASP A 146 5.09 -3.68 15.54
C ASP A 146 4.08 -4.39 14.61
N ALA A 147 4.05 -4.03 13.33
CA ALA A 147 3.12 -4.60 12.36
C ALA A 147 3.46 -6.07 12.07
N SER A 148 2.43 -6.90 11.85
CA SER A 148 2.62 -8.28 11.42
C SER A 148 3.20 -8.35 10.00
N ALA A 149 2.62 -7.58 9.08
CA ALA A 149 3.09 -7.51 7.70
C ALA A 149 2.90 -6.10 7.11
N VAL A 150 3.83 -5.69 6.24
CA VAL A 150 3.69 -4.52 5.38
C VAL A 150 4.22 -4.91 4.00
N ILE A 151 3.30 -5.28 3.11
CA ILE A 151 3.60 -5.75 1.77
C ILE A 151 3.04 -4.73 0.79
N ILE A 152 3.91 -4.12 0.02
CA ILE A 152 3.55 -3.07 -0.95
C ILE A 152 4.29 -3.37 -2.25
N GLN A 153 3.53 -3.56 -3.32
CA GLN A 153 4.11 -3.97 -4.58
C GLN A 153 3.52 -3.17 -5.74
N ASN A 154 4.39 -2.56 -6.55
CA ASN A 154 4.00 -1.79 -7.72
C ASN A 154 3.07 -0.60 -7.38
N VAL A 155 3.39 0.13 -6.31
CA VAL A 155 2.60 1.22 -5.76
C VAL A 155 3.36 2.54 -5.78
N ARG A 156 2.64 3.64 -6.02
CA ARG A 156 3.19 4.98 -5.83
C ARG A 156 2.85 5.51 -4.45
N ILE A 157 3.87 5.78 -3.63
CA ILE A 157 3.76 6.32 -2.27
C ILE A 157 4.29 7.75 -2.27
N GLY A 158 3.46 8.72 -1.89
CA GLY A 158 3.81 10.15 -1.92
C GLY A 158 4.81 10.58 -0.83
N GLY A 159 4.84 9.87 0.29
CA GLY A 159 5.68 10.18 1.45
C GLY A 159 6.70 9.10 1.80
N PRO A 160 7.28 9.19 3.01
CA PRO A 160 8.18 8.16 3.55
C PRO A 160 7.46 6.87 3.90
N VAL A 161 8.21 5.77 3.88
CA VAL A 161 7.80 4.47 4.44
C VAL A 161 8.64 4.18 5.67
N ARG A 162 8.00 3.77 6.76
CA ARG A 162 8.66 3.42 8.00
C ARG A 162 8.04 2.18 8.62
N VAL A 163 8.83 1.13 8.83
CA VAL A 163 8.46 -0.08 9.56
C VAL A 163 9.42 -0.26 10.72
N ILE A 164 8.89 -0.32 11.94
CA ILE A 164 9.68 -0.45 13.16
C ILE A 164 9.13 -1.59 14.01
N GLY A 165 9.97 -2.59 14.26
CA GLY A 165 9.54 -3.82 14.95
C GLY A 165 8.51 -4.61 14.17
N GLY A 166 7.96 -5.65 14.78
CA GLY A 166 6.87 -6.45 14.22
C GLY A 166 7.31 -7.82 13.72
N GLY A 167 6.49 -8.40 12.81
CA GLY A 167 6.72 -9.73 12.26
C GLY A 167 6.03 -10.86 13.04
N ALA A 168 5.19 -10.55 14.03
CA ALA A 168 4.38 -11.56 14.71
C ALA A 168 3.29 -12.11 13.77
N ASP A 169 2.95 -13.38 13.94
CA ASP A 169 1.88 -14.00 13.17
C ASP A 169 0.52 -13.31 13.39
N ASN A 170 -0.24 -13.20 12.32
CA ASN A 170 -1.62 -12.72 12.36
C ASN A 170 -2.48 -13.60 11.44
N ALA A 171 -3.40 -14.34 12.01
CA ALA A 171 -4.27 -15.26 11.27
C ALA A 171 -5.15 -14.56 10.20
N LEU A 172 -5.43 -13.27 10.32
CA LEU A 172 -6.14 -12.52 9.28
C LEU A 172 -5.25 -12.21 8.07
N VAL A 173 -3.93 -12.16 8.24
CA VAL A 173 -3.00 -12.01 7.11
C VAL A 173 -3.17 -13.18 6.15
N ASP A 174 -3.22 -14.39 6.69
CA ASP A 174 -3.42 -15.59 5.88
C ASP A 174 -4.76 -15.56 5.13
N ALA A 175 -5.80 -15.01 5.75
CA ALA A 175 -7.12 -14.87 5.14
C ALA A 175 -7.17 -13.80 4.03
N VAL A 176 -6.37 -12.73 4.15
CA VAL A 176 -6.33 -11.66 3.14
C VAL A 176 -5.26 -11.88 2.08
N ALA A 177 -4.22 -12.65 2.36
CA ALA A 177 -3.10 -12.95 1.46
C ALA A 177 -3.21 -14.33 0.77
N GLY A 178 -4.24 -15.09 1.07
CA GLY A 178 -4.53 -16.36 0.41
C GLY A 178 -3.67 -17.55 0.85
N GLY A 179 -2.98 -17.47 2.00
CA GLY A 179 -2.19 -18.61 2.54
C GLY A 179 -1.40 -18.28 3.79
N PRO A 180 -0.86 -19.28 4.48
CA PRO A 180 -0.10 -19.09 5.71
C PRO A 180 1.31 -18.57 5.45
N GLY A 181 1.88 -17.91 6.45
CA GLY A 181 3.28 -17.47 6.44
C GLY A 181 3.50 -16.13 5.74
N ASN A 182 2.56 -15.20 5.86
CA ASN A 182 2.65 -13.87 5.25
C ASN A 182 3.07 -12.77 6.26
N ASN A 183 3.73 -13.12 7.35
CA ASN A 183 4.31 -12.17 8.30
C ASN A 183 5.69 -11.70 7.80
N TYR A 184 5.68 -10.89 6.73
CA TYR A 184 6.89 -10.36 6.12
C TYR A 184 6.71 -8.90 5.66
N THR A 185 7.81 -8.26 5.31
CA THR A 185 7.82 -6.95 4.66
C THR A 185 8.27 -7.11 3.23
N ASP A 186 7.59 -6.40 2.31
CA ASP A 186 8.00 -6.38 0.92
C ASP A 186 7.71 -5.03 0.28
N PHE A 187 8.72 -4.47 -0.38
CA PHE A 187 8.64 -3.21 -1.12
C PHE A 187 9.21 -3.42 -2.51
N GLU A 188 8.34 -3.81 -3.43
CA GLU A 188 8.76 -4.25 -4.75
C GLU A 188 8.13 -3.42 -5.86
N ASP A 189 8.95 -2.98 -6.83
CA ASP A 189 8.53 -2.17 -7.97
C ASP A 189 7.89 -0.81 -7.58
N ASP A 190 8.19 -0.32 -6.39
CA ASP A 190 7.55 0.86 -5.82
C ASP A 190 8.21 2.17 -6.20
N VAL A 191 7.43 3.26 -6.14
CA VAL A 191 7.96 4.62 -6.18
C VAL A 191 7.67 5.30 -4.84
N ILE A 192 8.68 5.40 -3.97
CA ILE A 192 8.59 5.95 -2.62
C ILE A 192 9.07 7.41 -2.64
N GLY A 193 8.19 8.35 -2.29
CA GLY A 193 8.43 9.80 -2.36
C GLY A 193 9.38 10.36 -1.29
N GLY A 194 9.78 9.55 -0.31
CA GLY A 194 10.67 9.93 0.79
C GLY A 194 11.62 8.81 1.19
N PRO A 195 12.14 8.82 2.43
CA PRO A 195 12.93 7.73 2.99
C PRO A 195 12.16 6.41 3.07
N LEU A 196 12.88 5.29 2.96
CA LEU A 196 12.44 3.98 3.40
C LEU A 196 13.26 3.57 4.63
N VAL A 197 12.60 3.32 5.74
CA VAL A 197 13.22 2.90 7.00
C VAL A 197 12.57 1.61 7.49
N GLU A 198 13.35 0.56 7.59
CA GLU A 198 12.95 -0.70 8.21
C GLU A 198 13.95 -1.09 9.29
N MET A 199 13.46 -1.24 10.52
CA MET A 199 14.32 -1.51 11.67
C MET A 199 13.67 -2.45 12.67
N GLY A 200 14.42 -3.49 13.07
CA GLY A 200 14.02 -4.40 14.14
C GLY A 200 12.84 -5.31 13.80
N TYR A 201 12.54 -5.49 12.53
CA TYR A 201 11.50 -6.39 12.07
C TYR A 201 11.93 -7.86 12.24
N GLN A 202 11.00 -8.74 12.67
CA GLN A 202 11.28 -10.15 12.98
C GLN A 202 10.28 -11.06 12.26
N GLY A 203 10.36 -11.13 10.94
CA GLY A 203 9.46 -11.90 10.09
C GLY A 203 10.07 -13.16 9.51
N ILE A 204 9.33 -13.79 8.62
CA ILE A 204 9.80 -14.97 7.90
C ILE A 204 10.68 -14.61 6.71
N TRP A 205 10.44 -13.46 6.10
CA TRP A 205 11.15 -12.96 4.92
C TRP A 205 11.04 -11.43 4.87
N GLY A 206 11.80 -10.79 4.00
CA GLY A 206 11.63 -9.39 3.65
C GLY A 206 12.43 -9.02 2.41
N GLY A 207 11.88 -8.07 1.65
CA GLY A 207 12.47 -7.63 0.40
C GLY A 207 12.34 -6.12 0.17
N VAL A 208 13.34 -5.56 -0.50
CA VAL A 208 13.27 -4.23 -1.13
C VAL A 208 13.88 -4.36 -2.52
N ILE A 209 13.02 -4.45 -3.52
CA ILE A 209 13.41 -4.92 -4.85
C ILE A 209 12.88 -3.98 -5.93
N ARG A 210 13.71 -3.63 -6.91
CA ARG A 210 13.34 -2.83 -8.10
C ARG A 210 12.62 -1.51 -7.79
N SER A 211 12.82 -0.97 -6.58
CA SER A 211 12.10 0.21 -6.11
C SER A 211 12.90 1.51 -6.32
N VAL A 212 12.18 2.62 -6.51
CA VAL A 212 12.73 3.97 -6.56
C VAL A 212 12.46 4.66 -5.22
N ILE A 213 13.48 4.87 -4.42
CA ILE A 213 13.42 5.50 -3.09
C ILE A 213 14.01 6.91 -3.21
N LYS A 214 13.19 7.97 -3.12
CA LYS A 214 13.68 9.35 -3.33
C LYS A 214 14.49 9.92 -2.16
N GLY A 215 14.44 9.28 -1.00
CA GLY A 215 15.19 9.67 0.20
C GLY A 215 16.25 8.67 0.62
N PRO A 216 16.75 8.80 1.86
CA PRO A 216 17.61 7.80 2.48
C PRO A 216 16.94 6.43 2.62
N PHE A 217 17.78 5.39 2.61
CA PHE A 217 17.39 4.01 2.89
C PHE A 217 18.04 3.52 4.18
N VAL A 218 17.27 2.95 5.08
CA VAL A 218 17.75 2.36 6.34
C VAL A 218 17.16 0.96 6.48
N PHE A 219 18.02 -0.04 6.59
CA PHE A 219 17.65 -1.43 6.79
C PHE A 219 18.54 -2.03 7.89
N ALA A 220 18.02 -2.14 9.12
CA ALA A 220 18.87 -2.45 10.24
C ALA A 220 18.20 -3.27 11.35
N HIS A 221 18.99 -4.12 12.01
CA HIS A 221 18.57 -4.92 13.17
C HIS A 221 17.39 -5.86 12.87
N ASN A 222 17.15 -6.21 11.61
CA ASN A 222 16.08 -7.09 11.21
C ASN A 222 16.51 -8.55 11.41
N VAL A 223 15.58 -9.41 11.82
CA VAL A 223 15.83 -10.84 12.02
C VAL A 223 14.82 -11.65 11.23
N GLN A 224 15.32 -12.51 10.38
CA GLN A 224 14.51 -13.41 9.58
C GLN A 224 14.52 -14.82 10.17
N SER A 225 13.37 -15.44 10.26
CA SER A 225 13.23 -16.79 10.84
C SER A 225 13.30 -17.90 9.81
N SER A 226 13.15 -17.60 8.51
CA SER A 226 13.30 -18.60 7.44
C SER A 226 14.77 -18.81 7.06
N VAL A 227 15.02 -19.80 6.20
CA VAL A 227 16.33 -20.05 5.62
C VAL A 227 16.63 -19.20 4.39
N ASP A 228 15.62 -18.47 3.92
CA ASP A 228 15.78 -17.52 2.82
C ASP A 228 16.54 -16.28 3.28
N GLU A 229 16.96 -15.46 2.36
CA GLU A 229 17.75 -14.27 2.62
C GLU A 229 16.89 -13.00 2.50
N TRP A 230 17.35 -11.91 3.09
CA TRP A 230 16.79 -10.59 2.82
C TRP A 230 17.15 -10.16 1.40
N ASP A 231 16.16 -10.00 0.55
CA ASP A 231 16.39 -9.58 -0.83
C ASP A 231 16.40 -8.05 -0.96
N ILE A 232 17.58 -7.47 -1.17
CA ILE A 232 17.72 -6.02 -1.37
C ILE A 232 18.48 -5.78 -2.68
N GLY A 233 17.75 -5.57 -3.77
CA GLY A 233 18.38 -5.48 -5.09
C GLY A 233 17.66 -4.63 -6.11
N SER A 234 18.39 -4.17 -7.10
CA SER A 234 17.89 -3.40 -8.24
C SER A 234 17.23 -2.06 -7.88
N ASN A 235 17.51 -1.48 -6.71
CA ASN A 235 16.89 -0.25 -6.25
C ASN A 235 17.64 1.00 -6.72
N ALA A 236 16.90 2.08 -6.98
CA ALA A 236 17.43 3.44 -7.16
C ALA A 236 17.15 4.26 -5.90
N ILE A 237 18.22 4.55 -5.12
CA ILE A 237 18.13 5.23 -3.83
C ILE A 237 18.70 6.65 -3.96
N GLY A 238 17.85 7.67 -3.79
CA GLY A 238 18.21 9.08 -3.96
C GLY A 238 19.02 9.70 -2.81
N GLY A 239 19.21 8.96 -1.70
CA GLY A 239 19.97 9.41 -0.52
C GLY A 239 21.00 8.40 -0.07
N PRO A 240 21.60 8.61 1.12
CA PRO A 240 22.50 7.64 1.72
C PRO A 240 21.77 6.35 2.10
N ALA A 241 22.46 5.21 2.00
CA ALA A 241 21.98 3.92 2.47
C ALA A 241 22.73 3.50 3.74
N TYR A 242 21.97 2.99 4.71
CA TYR A 242 22.49 2.44 5.95
C TYR A 242 21.97 1.02 6.16
N CYS A 243 22.89 0.05 6.22
CA CYS A 243 22.57 -1.36 6.47
C CYS A 243 23.47 -1.89 7.59
N ALA A 244 22.84 -2.41 8.65
CA ALA A 244 23.57 -2.91 9.80
C ALA A 244 22.79 -3.98 10.59
N ASP A 245 23.52 -4.95 11.14
CA ASP A 245 23.07 -5.87 12.17
C ASP A 245 21.81 -6.67 11.78
N ASN A 246 21.60 -6.95 10.50
CA ASN A 246 20.52 -7.83 10.03
C ASN A 246 20.96 -9.30 10.11
N VAL A 247 20.03 -10.20 10.43
CA VAL A 247 20.29 -11.63 10.55
C VAL A 247 19.23 -12.43 9.74
N PRO A 248 19.65 -13.19 8.72
CA PRO A 248 20.99 -13.16 8.09
C PRO A 248 21.36 -11.80 7.51
N ALA A 249 22.60 -11.62 7.09
CA ALA A 249 22.97 -10.42 6.35
C ALA A 249 22.21 -10.36 5.02
N PRO A 250 21.76 -9.18 4.57
CA PRO A 250 21.04 -9.06 3.32
C PRO A 250 21.86 -9.57 2.14
N ASN A 251 21.18 -10.26 1.23
CA ASN A 251 21.77 -10.71 -0.03
C ASN A 251 21.30 -9.77 -1.16
N LEU A 252 22.24 -9.48 -2.07
CA LEU A 252 21.92 -8.79 -3.31
C LEU A 252 21.40 -9.72 -4.41
N GLY A 253 21.28 -11.00 -4.08
CA GLY A 253 20.69 -11.99 -4.93
C GLY A 253 21.27 -12.12 -6.33
N PRO A 254 22.61 -12.25 -6.57
CA PRO A 254 23.07 -12.64 -7.90
C PRO A 254 22.47 -13.99 -8.32
N SER A 255 22.11 -14.83 -7.36
CA SER A 255 21.34 -16.06 -7.59
C SER A 255 19.91 -15.81 -8.07
N ASN A 256 19.30 -14.67 -7.69
CA ASN A 256 17.93 -14.29 -8.05
C ASN A 256 17.89 -13.32 -9.24
N GLY A 257 19.04 -12.96 -9.81
CA GLY A 257 19.13 -12.11 -11.00
C GLY A 257 18.99 -10.60 -10.72
N TYR A 258 19.00 -10.17 -9.45
CA TYR A 258 18.93 -8.76 -9.11
C TYR A 258 20.26 -8.05 -9.40
N LEU A 259 20.15 -6.78 -9.80
CA LEU A 259 21.28 -5.89 -9.99
C LEU A 259 21.65 -5.22 -8.68
N SER A 260 22.89 -4.68 -8.63
CA SER A 260 23.32 -3.83 -7.51
C SER A 260 22.43 -2.61 -7.37
N ASN A 261 22.22 -2.16 -6.13
CA ASN A 261 21.53 -0.92 -5.87
C ASN A 261 22.37 0.29 -6.27
N VAL A 262 21.72 1.33 -6.75
CA VAL A 262 22.34 2.65 -6.96
C VAL A 262 21.96 3.53 -5.77
N ALA A 263 22.93 3.96 -4.98
CA ALA A 263 22.70 4.75 -3.77
C ALA A 263 23.76 5.84 -3.64
N GLY A 264 23.48 6.83 -2.77
CA GLY A 264 24.47 7.77 -2.26
C GLY A 264 25.49 7.10 -1.33
N PRO A 265 26.15 7.86 -0.43
CA PRO A 265 27.11 7.28 0.51
C PRO A 265 26.48 6.17 1.36
N THR A 266 27.17 5.03 1.47
CA THR A 266 26.72 3.86 2.22
C THR A 266 27.41 3.76 3.56
N ARG A 267 26.71 3.29 4.59
CA ARG A 267 27.19 3.19 5.97
C ARG A 267 26.63 1.93 6.64
N GLY A 268 27.24 1.58 7.78
CA GLY A 268 26.89 0.41 8.57
C GLY A 268 27.83 -0.77 8.31
N ASN A 269 27.79 -1.77 9.19
CA ASN A 269 28.66 -2.95 9.10
C ASN A 269 28.27 -3.92 7.97
N GLN A 270 27.09 -3.73 7.37
CA GLN A 270 26.56 -4.49 6.23
C GLN A 270 26.36 -3.61 4.98
N ALA A 271 27.00 -2.46 4.89
CA ALA A 271 26.82 -1.53 3.77
C ALA A 271 27.09 -2.18 2.40
N ALA A 272 28.11 -3.01 2.30
CA ALA A 272 28.47 -3.69 1.05
C ALA A 272 27.40 -4.72 0.61
N THR A 273 26.73 -5.37 1.55
CA THR A 273 25.68 -6.35 1.25
C THR A 273 24.36 -5.69 0.85
N CYS A 274 24.13 -4.43 1.22
CA CYS A 274 22.93 -3.68 0.83
C CYS A 274 23.08 -2.88 -0.46
N THR A 275 24.30 -2.64 -0.93
CA THR A 275 24.51 -1.81 -2.13
C THR A 275 25.20 -2.54 -3.27
N GLY A 276 25.82 -3.67 -2.99
CA GLY A 276 26.67 -4.40 -3.93
C GLY A 276 28.01 -3.70 -4.21
N VAL A 277 28.95 -4.48 -4.70
CA VAL A 277 30.15 -3.93 -5.32
C VAL A 277 29.76 -3.47 -6.73
N PRO A 278 30.02 -2.26 -7.16
CA PRO A 278 29.73 -1.83 -8.52
C PRO A 278 30.46 -2.74 -9.51
N SER A 279 29.76 -3.65 -10.11
CA SER A 279 30.28 -4.51 -11.20
C SER A 279 30.04 -3.84 -12.55
N GLY A 280 30.36 -2.57 -12.71
CA GLY A 280 30.36 -1.88 -14.01
C GLY A 280 29.04 -1.85 -14.79
N ILE A 281 27.93 -2.26 -14.18
CA ILE A 281 26.60 -2.27 -14.81
C ILE A 281 25.89 -0.99 -14.39
N THR A 282 25.54 -0.18 -15.35
CA THR A 282 24.72 1.02 -15.13
C THR A 282 23.32 0.56 -14.71
N GLY A 283 22.94 0.89 -13.47
CA GLY A 283 21.59 0.68 -12.98
C GLY A 283 20.53 1.42 -13.83
N PRO A 284 19.23 1.19 -13.56
CA PRO A 284 18.17 1.85 -14.32
C PRO A 284 18.34 3.37 -14.24
N THR A 285 18.28 4.02 -15.39
CA THR A 285 18.26 5.49 -15.47
C THR A 285 16.95 6.00 -14.89
N VAL A 286 17.04 6.78 -13.82
CA VAL A 286 15.91 7.50 -13.20
C VAL A 286 15.42 8.62 -14.11
#